data_189fa36e68f048cd4d9d9de267b36661
#
_entry.id   189fa36e68f048cd4d9d9de267b36661
#
_cell.length_a   1.000
_cell.length_b   1.000
_cell.length_c   1.000
_cell.angle_alpha   90.00
_cell.angle_beta   90.00
_cell.angle_gamma   90.00
#
_symmetry.space_group_name_H-M   'P 1'
#
loop_
_entity.id
_entity.type
_entity.pdbx_description
1 polymer ?
#
loop_
_entity_poly.entity_id
_entity_poly.type
_entity_poly.pdbx_seq_one_letter_code
_entity_poly.pdbx_strand_id
1 'polypeptide(L)'
;VFSWALQSLGKFGWICAFIYCVAAAFRLARFNVQLEVADNRYFTGLASPLAAAIVAATVWVGVDNRLLDTVPGLPIIVALITVCSGFLMVSNVKYYSFKELDRSRVPFVVMLPIVLIFGIVMYDLPIGLLAVALLYAIGGPVGAVWTRLRAPKAS
;
A
#
# COMPACT_ATOMS: atom_id res chain seq x y z
N VAL A 1 -10.19 -7.84 8.63
CA VAL A 1 -8.96 -8.66 8.70
C VAL A 1 -8.91 -9.44 10.00
N PHE A 2 -9.09 -8.80 11.15
CA PHE A 2 -8.96 -9.48 12.45
C PHE A 2 -9.93 -10.66 12.57
N SER A 3 -11.22 -10.44 12.41
CA SER A 3 -12.28 -11.47 12.56
C SER A 3 -12.17 -12.59 11.52
N TRP A 4 -11.56 -12.35 10.38
CA TRP A 4 -11.46 -13.33 9.30
C TRP A 4 -10.20 -14.19 9.40
N ALA A 5 -9.02 -13.60 9.55
CA ALA A 5 -7.75 -14.34 9.49
C ALA A 5 -6.95 -14.27 10.79
N LEU A 6 -6.84 -13.09 11.41
CA LEU A 6 -5.95 -12.88 12.55
C LEU A 6 -6.47 -13.47 13.85
N GLN A 7 -7.77 -13.76 13.95
CA GLN A 7 -8.37 -14.36 15.14
C GLN A 7 -7.78 -15.74 15.44
N SER A 8 -7.41 -16.50 14.42
CA SER A 8 -6.78 -17.82 14.56
C SER A 8 -5.39 -17.74 15.22
N LEU A 9 -4.71 -16.59 15.13
CA LEU A 9 -3.43 -16.33 15.78
C LEU A 9 -3.55 -15.86 17.23
N GLY A 10 -4.76 -15.74 17.77
CA GLY A 10 -5.02 -15.34 19.14
C GLY A 10 -4.41 -13.98 19.49
N LYS A 11 -3.57 -13.93 20.56
CA LYS A 11 -2.94 -12.68 21.02
C LYS A 11 -2.04 -12.02 19.98
N PHE A 12 -1.32 -12.79 19.16
CA PHE A 12 -0.47 -12.24 18.09
C PHE A 12 -1.28 -11.53 17.02
N GLY A 13 -2.42 -12.09 16.61
CA GLY A 13 -3.31 -11.44 15.67
C GLY A 13 -3.84 -10.10 16.18
N TRP A 14 -4.13 -10.03 17.48
CA TRP A 14 -4.58 -8.79 18.13
C TRP A 14 -3.50 -7.71 18.09
N ILE A 15 -2.25 -8.09 18.41
CA ILE A 15 -1.10 -7.17 18.36
C ILE A 15 -0.89 -6.64 16.94
N CYS A 16 -0.96 -7.49 15.91
CA CYS A 16 -0.80 -7.07 14.51
C CYS A 16 -1.88 -6.06 14.08
N ALA A 17 -3.15 -6.31 14.44
CA ALA A 17 -4.25 -5.39 14.17
C ALA A 17 -4.07 -4.07 14.93
N PHE A 18 -3.62 -4.12 16.18
CA PHE A 18 -3.36 -2.94 17.00
C PHE A 18 -2.24 -2.08 16.41
N ILE A 19 -1.12 -2.69 15.99
CA ILE A 19 0.00 -2.00 15.33
C ILE A 19 -0.50 -1.24 14.09
N TYR A 20 -1.34 -1.87 13.28
CA TYR A 20 -1.91 -1.23 12.10
C TYR A 20 -2.77 0.00 12.46
N CYS A 21 -3.63 -0.12 13.48
CA CYS A 21 -4.47 0.99 13.94
C CYS A 21 -3.64 2.15 14.49
N VAL A 22 -2.62 1.85 15.30
CA VAL A 22 -1.70 2.85 15.84
C VAL A 22 -0.91 3.54 14.72
N ALA A 23 -0.42 2.79 13.74
CA ALA A 23 0.27 3.34 12.59
C ALA A 23 -0.64 4.29 11.77
N ALA A 24 -1.90 3.93 11.58
CA ALA A 24 -2.88 4.79 10.91
C ALA A 24 -3.14 6.08 11.69
N ALA A 25 -3.25 6.00 13.02
CA ALA A 25 -3.42 7.16 13.90
C ALA A 25 -2.20 8.10 13.87
N PHE A 26 -0.98 7.55 13.97
CA PHE A 26 0.25 8.35 13.83
C PHE A 26 0.34 9.05 12.48
N ARG A 27 -0.03 8.36 11.40
CA ARG A 27 -0.05 8.96 10.08
C ARG A 27 -1.04 10.11 9.99
N LEU A 28 -2.25 9.95 10.53
CA LEU A 28 -3.27 10.99 10.54
C LEU A 28 -2.79 12.22 11.35
N ALA A 29 -2.21 11.99 12.53
CA ALA A 29 -1.64 13.05 13.36
C ALA A 29 -0.55 13.81 12.59
N ARG A 30 0.39 13.09 11.95
CA ARG A 30 1.45 13.68 11.13
C ARG A 30 0.90 14.50 9.95
N PHE A 31 -0.13 13.99 9.29
CA PHE A 31 -0.77 14.70 8.17
C PHE A 31 -1.35 16.04 8.63
N ASN A 32 -2.05 16.06 9.77
CA ASN A 32 -2.63 17.29 10.32
C ASN A 32 -1.55 18.35 10.65
N VAL A 33 -0.42 17.93 11.21
CA VAL A 33 0.70 18.84 11.54
C VAL A 33 1.39 19.35 10.26
N GLN A 34 1.46 18.54 9.21
CA GLN A 34 2.15 18.89 7.97
C GLN A 34 1.32 19.76 7.02
N LEU A 35 0.01 19.85 7.19
CA LEU A 35 -0.85 20.68 6.34
C LEU A 35 -0.46 22.17 6.35
N GLU A 36 0.16 22.65 7.44
CA GLU A 36 0.56 24.07 7.59
C GLU A 36 1.92 24.40 6.95
N VAL A 37 2.77 23.38 6.64
CA VAL A 37 4.19 23.63 6.29
C VAL A 37 4.63 22.89 5.02
N ALA A 38 3.80 22.04 4.43
CA ALA A 38 4.24 21.09 3.41
C ALA A 38 4.41 21.70 2.02
N ASP A 39 5.62 21.55 1.48
CA ASP A 39 5.91 21.64 0.05
C ASP A 39 5.15 20.53 -0.69
N ASN A 40 4.24 20.90 -1.59
CA ASN A 40 3.19 20.06 -2.19
C ASN A 40 3.69 18.94 -3.15
N ARG A 41 5.00 18.71 -3.25
CA ARG A 41 5.60 17.86 -4.30
C ARG A 41 5.72 16.37 -3.95
N TYR A 42 5.84 16.01 -2.67
CA TYR A 42 6.06 14.62 -2.27
C TYR A 42 5.20 14.23 -1.07
N PHE A 43 4.48 13.11 -1.20
CA PHE A 43 3.84 12.49 -0.06
C PHE A 43 4.83 11.61 0.70
N THR A 44 4.96 11.82 2.00
CA THR A 44 5.79 10.98 2.86
C THR A 44 4.95 9.84 3.43
N GLY A 45 5.38 8.60 3.17
CA GLY A 45 4.69 7.37 3.60
C GLY A 45 3.55 6.93 2.68
N LEU A 46 3.17 5.66 2.80
CA LEU A 46 2.09 5.04 2.02
C LEU A 46 0.75 5.71 2.34
N ALA A 47 -0.04 6.05 1.33
CA ALA A 47 -1.37 6.65 1.51
C ALA A 47 -2.30 5.74 2.34
N SER A 48 -2.98 6.27 3.39
CA SER A 48 -3.89 5.48 4.24
C SER A 48 -4.98 4.77 3.45
N PRO A 49 -5.63 5.39 2.43
CA PRO A 49 -6.60 4.69 1.61
C PRO A 49 -5.99 3.50 0.86
N LEU A 50 -4.73 3.61 0.44
CA LEU A 50 -4.05 2.54 -0.27
C LEU A 50 -3.66 1.38 0.66
N ALA A 51 -3.18 1.68 1.86
CA ALA A 51 -2.92 0.66 2.88
C ALA A 51 -4.21 -0.07 3.26
N ALA A 52 -5.32 0.66 3.41
CA ALA A 52 -6.63 0.06 3.64
C ALA A 52 -7.08 -0.81 2.45
N ALA A 53 -6.83 -0.37 1.21
CA ALA A 53 -7.13 -1.14 0.01
C ALA A 53 -6.34 -2.46 -0.05
N ILE A 54 -5.04 -2.45 0.31
CA ILE A 54 -4.22 -3.67 0.38
C ILE A 54 -4.84 -4.67 1.36
N VAL A 55 -5.15 -4.22 2.57
CA VAL A 55 -5.70 -5.07 3.62
C VAL A 55 -7.09 -5.58 3.24
N ALA A 56 -7.97 -4.73 2.70
CA ALA A 56 -9.32 -5.11 2.26
C ALA A 56 -9.29 -6.09 1.08
N ALA A 57 -8.46 -5.81 0.06
CA ALA A 57 -8.32 -6.68 -1.10
C ALA A 57 -7.71 -8.04 -0.72
N THR A 58 -6.78 -8.09 0.24
CA THR A 58 -6.24 -9.35 0.77
C THR A 58 -7.35 -10.20 1.40
N VAL A 59 -8.24 -9.59 2.19
CA VAL A 59 -9.40 -10.28 2.77
C VAL A 59 -10.33 -10.76 1.66
N TRP A 60 -10.63 -9.91 0.69
CA TRP A 60 -11.54 -10.24 -0.40
C TRP A 60 -11.03 -11.42 -1.22
N VAL A 61 -9.78 -11.37 -1.70
CA VAL A 61 -9.15 -12.49 -2.42
C VAL A 61 -9.15 -13.77 -1.58
N GLY A 62 -8.88 -13.64 -0.29
CA GLY A 62 -8.83 -14.78 0.62
C GLY A 62 -10.19 -15.43 0.87
N VAL A 63 -11.26 -14.64 0.93
CA VAL A 63 -12.64 -15.14 1.08
C VAL A 63 -13.12 -15.79 -0.22
N ASP A 64 -12.91 -15.12 -1.35
CA ASP A 64 -13.39 -15.56 -2.67
C ASP A 64 -12.78 -16.91 -3.07
N ASN A 65 -11.49 -17.09 -2.78
CA ASN A 65 -10.76 -18.33 -3.10
C ASN A 65 -10.71 -19.33 -1.94
N ARG A 66 -11.43 -19.13 -0.85
CA ARG A 66 -11.42 -19.97 0.36
C ARG A 66 -10.00 -20.32 0.83
N LEU A 67 -9.09 -19.35 0.77
CA LEU A 67 -7.67 -19.59 1.00
C LEU A 67 -7.34 -20.01 2.43
N LEU A 68 -8.19 -19.66 3.42
CA LEU A 68 -8.01 -20.09 4.81
C LEU A 68 -8.08 -21.63 4.96
N ASP A 69 -8.91 -22.28 4.14
CA ASP A 69 -9.09 -23.72 4.17
C ASP A 69 -8.01 -24.46 3.35
N THR A 70 -7.44 -23.77 2.35
CA THR A 70 -6.54 -24.38 1.36
C THR A 70 -5.07 -24.18 1.70
N VAL A 71 -4.71 -23.02 2.33
CA VAL A 71 -3.30 -22.64 2.56
C VAL A 71 -3.00 -22.63 4.06
N PRO A 72 -2.31 -23.68 4.59
CA PRO A 72 -1.84 -23.65 5.97
C PRO A 72 -0.82 -22.51 6.14
N GLY A 73 -1.03 -21.64 7.15
CA GLY A 73 -0.15 -20.49 7.41
C GLY A 73 -0.58 -19.17 6.76
N LEU A 74 -1.68 -19.16 6.01
CA LEU A 74 -2.26 -17.91 5.47
C LEU A 74 -2.45 -16.81 6.54
N PRO A 75 -2.91 -17.10 7.76
CA PRO A 75 -3.05 -16.09 8.82
C PRO A 75 -1.74 -15.35 9.12
N ILE A 76 -0.60 -16.03 9.03
CA ILE A 76 0.73 -15.43 9.24
C ILE A 76 1.06 -14.47 8.10
N ILE A 77 0.77 -14.86 6.85
CA ILE A 77 0.99 -14.01 5.67
C ILE A 77 0.12 -12.75 5.77
N VAL A 78 -1.15 -12.90 6.13
CA VAL A 78 -2.07 -11.77 6.32
C VAL A 78 -1.60 -10.87 7.46
N ALA A 79 -1.10 -11.42 8.57
CA ALA A 79 -0.50 -10.66 9.66
C ALA A 79 0.70 -9.85 9.19
N LEU A 80 1.61 -10.45 8.42
CA LEU A 80 2.77 -9.79 7.83
C LEU A 80 2.35 -8.63 6.91
N ILE A 81 1.41 -8.86 5.99
CA ILE A 81 0.89 -7.83 5.09
C ILE A 81 0.29 -6.66 5.89
N THR A 82 -0.48 -6.95 6.94
CA THR A 82 -1.11 -5.95 7.79
C THR A 82 -0.07 -5.10 8.52
N VAL A 83 0.93 -5.74 9.14
CA VAL A 83 2.00 -5.05 9.86
C VAL A 83 2.90 -4.26 8.90
N CYS A 84 3.30 -4.84 7.76
CA CYS A 84 4.10 -4.15 6.75
C CYS A 84 3.37 -2.91 6.19
N SER A 85 2.06 -3.02 5.93
CA SER A 85 1.24 -1.88 5.49
C SER A 85 1.22 -0.77 6.54
N GLY A 86 1.13 -1.13 7.83
CA GLY A 86 1.23 -0.19 8.95
C GLY A 86 2.59 0.52 8.99
N PHE A 87 3.69 -0.22 8.92
CA PHE A 87 5.04 0.37 8.90
C PHE A 87 5.28 1.25 7.67
N LEU A 88 4.80 0.86 6.49
CA LEU A 88 4.91 1.67 5.28
C LEU A 88 4.15 3.00 5.40
N MET A 89 3.01 3.02 6.12
CA MET A 89 2.27 4.26 6.40
C MET A 89 3.07 5.26 7.23
N VAL A 90 3.81 4.78 8.23
CA VAL A 90 4.60 5.64 9.15
C VAL A 90 5.99 5.94 8.60
N SER A 91 6.46 5.17 7.61
CA SER A 91 7.79 5.32 7.02
C SER A 91 7.98 6.69 6.36
N ASN A 92 9.24 7.16 6.34
CA ASN A 92 9.63 8.39 5.65
C ASN A 92 9.92 8.18 4.15
N VAL A 93 9.41 7.10 3.55
CA VAL A 93 9.59 6.83 2.13
C VAL A 93 8.82 7.88 1.32
N LYS A 94 9.50 8.54 0.40
CA LYS A 94 8.88 9.51 -0.50
C LYS A 94 8.21 8.76 -1.63
N TYR A 95 6.88 8.83 -1.69
CA TYR A 95 6.11 8.32 -2.81
C TYR A 95 5.93 9.42 -3.86
N TYR A 96 6.08 9.04 -5.13
CA TYR A 96 5.88 9.97 -6.23
C TYR A 96 4.41 10.40 -6.28
N SER A 97 4.17 11.71 -6.23
CA SER A 97 2.83 12.27 -6.37
C SER A 97 2.51 12.40 -7.86
N PHE A 98 1.48 11.71 -8.32
CA PHE A 98 0.97 11.85 -9.70
C PHE A 98 0.38 13.24 -10.02
N LYS A 99 0.45 14.20 -9.06
CA LYS A 99 -0.10 15.54 -9.21
C LYS A 99 0.65 16.40 -10.24
N GLU A 100 1.91 16.02 -10.59
CA GLU A 100 2.72 16.69 -11.62
C GLU A 100 2.57 16.08 -13.02
N LEU A 101 1.63 15.16 -13.26
CA LEU A 101 1.24 14.85 -14.62
C LEU A 101 0.60 16.10 -15.22
N ASP A 102 1.46 16.89 -15.87
CA ASP A 102 1.10 18.13 -16.55
C ASP A 102 -0.08 17.83 -17.49
N ARG A 103 -1.24 18.35 -17.13
CA ARG A 103 -2.54 18.09 -17.76
C ARG A 103 -2.57 18.47 -19.25
N SER A 104 -1.51 19.13 -19.71
CA SER A 104 -1.43 19.66 -21.07
C SER A 104 -0.82 18.70 -22.10
N ARG A 105 -0.16 17.61 -21.70
CA ARG A 105 0.49 16.69 -22.64
C ARG A 105 0.52 15.23 -22.13
N VAL A 106 -0.65 14.64 -21.86
CA VAL A 106 -0.71 13.18 -21.74
C VAL A 106 -0.69 12.60 -23.15
N PRO A 107 0.43 12.03 -23.65
CA PRO A 107 0.44 11.46 -24.99
C PRO A 107 -0.55 10.31 -25.05
N PHE A 108 -1.25 10.17 -26.16
CA PHE A 108 -2.25 9.11 -26.38
C PHE A 108 -1.70 7.71 -26.03
N VAL A 109 -0.40 7.51 -26.22
CA VAL A 109 0.33 6.28 -25.87
C VAL A 109 0.21 5.93 -24.37
N VAL A 110 0.06 6.90 -23.46
CA VAL A 110 -0.11 6.65 -22.02
C VAL A 110 -1.54 6.22 -21.68
N MET A 111 -2.52 6.60 -22.49
CA MET A 111 -3.91 6.16 -22.27
C MET A 111 -4.09 4.67 -22.53
N LEU A 112 -3.35 4.10 -23.48
CA LEU A 112 -3.45 2.68 -23.84
C LEU A 112 -3.13 1.74 -22.66
N PRO A 113 -1.98 1.87 -21.96
CA PRO A 113 -1.71 1.06 -20.78
C PRO A 113 -2.69 1.29 -19.62
N ILE A 114 -3.23 2.51 -19.47
CA ILE A 114 -4.24 2.79 -18.43
C ILE A 114 -5.52 1.99 -18.71
N VAL A 115 -6.01 2.00 -19.95
CA VAL A 115 -7.19 1.23 -20.36
C VAL A 115 -6.95 -0.28 -20.22
N LEU A 116 -5.74 -0.74 -20.56
CA LEU A 116 -5.38 -2.16 -20.46
C LEU A 116 -5.30 -2.62 -19.00
N ILE A 117 -4.70 -1.82 -18.12
CA ILE A 117 -4.68 -2.09 -16.67
C ILE A 117 -6.12 -2.10 -16.12
N PHE A 118 -6.95 -1.14 -16.52
CA PHE A 118 -8.35 -1.10 -16.13
C PHE A 118 -9.14 -2.34 -16.58
N GLY A 119 -8.90 -2.81 -17.80
CA GLY A 119 -9.50 -4.05 -18.32
C GLY A 119 -9.09 -5.29 -17.53
N ILE A 120 -7.80 -5.40 -17.17
CA ILE A 120 -7.28 -6.50 -16.33
C ILE A 120 -7.90 -6.45 -14.93
N VAL A 121 -7.98 -5.27 -14.33
CA VAL A 121 -8.61 -5.08 -13.01
C VAL A 121 -10.11 -5.44 -13.05
N MET A 122 -10.80 -5.14 -14.14
CA MET A 122 -12.22 -5.50 -14.30
C MET A 122 -12.47 -6.99 -14.50
N TYR A 123 -11.49 -7.74 -15.02
CA TYR A 123 -11.61 -9.18 -15.21
C TYR A 123 -11.67 -9.93 -13.86
N ASP A 124 -10.82 -9.55 -12.90
CA ASP A 124 -10.82 -10.06 -11.55
C ASP A 124 -10.55 -8.90 -10.58
N LEU A 125 -11.64 -8.28 -10.14
CA LEU A 125 -11.57 -7.04 -9.35
C LEU A 125 -10.76 -7.18 -8.06
N PRO A 126 -10.92 -8.26 -7.24
CA PRO A 126 -10.15 -8.41 -6.01
C PRO A 126 -8.64 -8.57 -6.26
N ILE A 127 -8.28 -9.44 -7.20
CA ILE A 127 -6.86 -9.71 -7.54
C ILE A 127 -6.23 -8.50 -8.21
N GLY A 128 -6.97 -7.87 -9.13
CA GLY A 128 -6.50 -6.67 -9.83
C GLY A 128 -6.23 -5.50 -8.89
N LEU A 129 -7.14 -5.22 -7.97
CA LEU A 129 -6.96 -4.19 -6.95
C LEU A 129 -5.78 -4.49 -6.03
N LEU A 130 -5.65 -5.75 -5.59
CA LEU A 130 -4.54 -6.18 -4.75
C LEU A 130 -3.20 -6.02 -5.47
N ALA A 131 -3.10 -6.45 -6.73
CA ALA A 131 -1.90 -6.34 -7.54
C ALA A 131 -1.47 -4.88 -7.74
N VAL A 132 -2.38 -4.00 -8.14
CA VAL A 132 -2.10 -2.57 -8.33
C VAL A 132 -1.65 -1.92 -7.02
N ALA A 133 -2.35 -2.20 -5.92
CA ALA A 133 -2.03 -1.64 -4.62
C ALA A 133 -0.66 -2.11 -4.10
N LEU A 134 -0.31 -3.40 -4.28
CA LEU A 134 0.99 -3.95 -3.91
C LEU A 134 2.13 -3.39 -4.79
N LEU A 135 1.93 -3.30 -6.10
CA LEU A 135 2.92 -2.72 -7.01
C LEU A 135 3.25 -1.27 -6.63
N TYR A 136 2.23 -0.49 -6.31
CA TYR A 136 2.44 0.88 -5.84
C TYR A 136 3.16 0.92 -4.48
N ALA A 137 2.76 0.06 -3.53
CA ALA A 137 3.36 0.01 -2.20
C ALA A 137 4.85 -0.38 -2.25
N ILE A 138 5.23 -1.30 -3.14
CA ILE A 138 6.62 -1.73 -3.36
C ILE A 138 7.40 -0.68 -4.15
N GLY A 139 6.76 0.01 -5.09
CA GLY A 139 7.40 1.06 -5.91
C GLY A 139 8.02 2.20 -5.10
N GLY A 140 7.40 2.57 -3.98
CA GLY A 140 7.93 3.60 -3.07
C GLY A 140 9.29 3.26 -2.48
N PRO A 141 9.44 2.17 -1.71
CA PRO A 141 10.72 1.78 -1.13
C PRO A 141 11.78 1.45 -2.19
N VAL A 142 11.41 0.82 -3.31
CA VAL A 142 12.34 0.54 -4.42
C VAL A 142 12.87 1.84 -5.03
N GLY A 143 12.01 2.81 -5.30
CA GLY A 143 12.43 4.13 -5.79
C GLY A 143 13.34 4.87 -4.80
N ALA A 144 13.05 4.80 -3.50
CA ALA A 144 13.87 5.42 -2.47
C ALA A 144 15.27 4.78 -2.35
N VAL A 145 15.35 3.46 -2.49
CA VAL A 145 16.65 2.73 -2.50
C VAL A 145 17.44 3.09 -3.76
N TRP A 146 16.77 3.12 -4.92
CA TRP A 146 17.43 3.44 -6.19
C TRP A 146 18.02 4.86 -6.21
N THR A 147 17.28 5.85 -5.70
CA THR A 147 17.77 7.23 -5.63
C THR A 147 18.96 7.35 -4.68
N ARG A 148 18.98 6.60 -3.56
CA ARG A 148 20.14 6.57 -2.64
C ARG A 148 21.36 5.91 -3.25
N LEU A 149 21.18 4.86 -4.06
CA LEU A 149 22.29 4.17 -4.74
C LEU A 149 22.88 5.00 -5.89
N ARG A 150 22.09 5.88 -6.51
CA ARG A 150 22.52 6.76 -7.60
C ARG A 150 23.00 8.12 -7.15
N ALA A 151 22.82 8.50 -5.88
CA ALA A 151 23.42 9.75 -5.36
C ALA A 151 24.96 9.62 -5.41
N PRO A 152 25.68 10.45 -6.21
CA PRO A 152 27.13 10.42 -6.19
C PRO A 152 27.59 10.79 -4.78
N LYS A 153 28.51 9.99 -4.23
CA LYS A 153 29.23 10.36 -3.01
C LYS A 153 29.88 11.72 -3.29
N ALA A 154 29.31 12.77 -2.69
CA ALA A 154 30.02 14.05 -2.62
C ALA A 154 31.27 13.81 -1.78
N SER A 155 32.40 13.80 -2.44
CA SER A 155 33.75 13.90 -1.83
C SER A 155 33.96 15.28 -1.28
#